data_4bcfa0c516d5d7febc1cb36772e72584
#
_entry.id   4bcfa0c516d5d7febc1cb36772e72584
#
_cell.length_a   1.000
_cell.length_b   1.000
_cell.length_c   1.000
_cell.angle_alpha   90.00
_cell.angle_beta   90.00
_cell.angle_gamma   90.00
#
_symmetry.space_group_name_H-M   'P 1'
#
loop_
_entity.id
_entity.type
_entity.pdbx_description
1 polymer ?
#
loop_
_entity_poly.entity_id
_entity_poly.type
_entity_poly.pdbx_seq_one_letter_code
_entity_poly.pdbx_strand_id
1 'polypeptide(L)'
;MEIHQISAHHGKAAVSSVEVHQHIISLLQKPNPVILDIGCNDGTDTQKFLELCPQPQLYCFEPDPRAIARFKKKLGSSLNRVKLFEIAISDRNGRIDFHPSNADGDAKDWDLSGSIRRPKNHLTEYDWVRFDHPVSVETRRLDDWCSEAKLDGVDFIWMDVQGAEADVIAGGMRTLSNTRFIYTEYSDRELYEGQLSLQAILDLLPSFEVAAHYPRAVEGDVLLKNSRA
;
A
#
# COMPACT_ATOMS: atom_id res chain seq x y z
N MET A 1 2.21 -7.15 28.06
CA MET A 1 1.45 -7.28 26.83
C MET A 1 2.41 -7.88 25.81
N GLU A 2 2.26 -9.18 25.49
CA GLU A 2 3.22 -9.88 24.63
C GLU A 2 3.08 -9.39 23.20
N ILE A 3 4.17 -8.79 22.70
CA ILE A 3 4.32 -8.51 21.28
C ILE A 3 4.48 -9.86 20.60
N HIS A 4 3.51 -10.26 19.81
CA HIS A 4 3.64 -11.44 18.96
C HIS A 4 4.65 -11.11 17.85
N GLN A 5 5.94 -11.21 18.17
CA GLN A 5 7.00 -11.30 17.19
C GLN A 5 6.82 -12.63 16.47
N ILE A 6 6.21 -12.59 15.28
CA ILE A 6 6.37 -13.68 14.29
C ILE A 6 7.78 -13.47 13.72
N SER A 7 8.81 -13.71 14.54
CA SER A 7 10.19 -13.66 14.05
C SER A 7 10.40 -14.87 13.14
N ALA A 8 10.80 -14.60 11.92
CA ALA A 8 11.33 -15.59 10.99
C ALA A 8 12.66 -16.13 11.58
N HIS A 9 12.59 -17.06 12.54
CA HIS A 9 13.71 -17.89 12.88
C HIS A 9 14.01 -18.80 11.70
N HIS A 10 15.28 -18.90 11.37
CA HIS A 10 15.89 -19.79 10.37
C HIS A 10 15.08 -21.07 10.15
N GLY A 11 14.46 -21.18 8.94
CA GLY A 11 13.83 -22.41 8.47
C GLY A 11 12.30 -22.45 8.42
N LYS A 12 11.57 -21.36 8.76
CA LYS A 12 10.13 -21.28 8.46
C LYS A 12 9.90 -20.62 7.11
N ALA A 13 8.99 -21.21 6.32
CA ALA A 13 8.53 -20.61 5.07
C ALA A 13 8.05 -19.16 5.31
N ALA A 14 8.32 -18.26 4.37
CA ALA A 14 7.78 -16.91 4.41
C ALA A 14 6.24 -16.98 4.60
N VAL A 15 5.70 -16.12 5.47
CA VAL A 15 4.25 -16.05 5.69
C VAL A 15 3.59 -15.76 4.34
N SER A 16 2.62 -16.58 3.94
CA SER A 16 1.94 -16.36 2.66
C SER A 16 1.10 -15.08 2.72
N SER A 17 0.95 -14.40 1.59
CA SER A 17 0.12 -13.19 1.56
C SER A 17 -1.34 -13.46 1.96
N VAL A 18 -1.84 -14.67 1.73
CA VAL A 18 -3.18 -15.10 2.17
C VAL A 18 -3.28 -15.13 3.69
N GLU A 19 -2.26 -15.63 4.39
CA GLU A 19 -2.22 -15.66 5.86
C GLU A 19 -2.19 -14.24 6.44
N VAL A 20 -1.47 -13.31 5.79
CA VAL A 20 -1.46 -11.87 6.16
C VAL A 20 -2.88 -11.29 6.05
N HIS A 21 -3.57 -11.48 4.93
CA HIS A 21 -4.93 -10.99 4.74
C HIS A 21 -5.92 -11.59 5.74
N GLN A 22 -5.86 -12.90 5.99
CA GLN A 22 -6.70 -13.57 6.98
C GLN A 22 -6.47 -13.01 8.39
N HIS A 23 -5.21 -12.77 8.76
CA HIS A 23 -4.85 -12.15 10.04
C HIS A 23 -5.47 -10.75 10.15
N ILE A 24 -5.28 -9.88 9.15
CA ILE A 24 -5.83 -8.52 9.13
C ILE A 24 -7.37 -8.56 9.28
N ILE A 25 -8.06 -9.37 8.48
CA ILE A 25 -9.52 -9.48 8.53
C ILE A 25 -10.01 -9.96 9.90
N SER A 26 -9.28 -10.88 10.54
CA SER A 26 -9.61 -11.35 11.89
C SER A 26 -9.53 -10.23 12.95
N LEU A 27 -8.62 -9.27 12.77
CA LEU A 27 -8.47 -8.12 13.65
C LEU A 27 -9.55 -7.05 13.45
N LEU A 28 -10.09 -6.92 12.25
CA LEU A 28 -11.12 -5.93 11.95
C LEU A 28 -12.44 -6.21 12.66
N GLN A 29 -12.81 -7.47 12.85
CA GLN A 29 -14.02 -7.92 13.57
C GLN A 29 -15.28 -7.15 13.14
N LYS A 30 -15.39 -6.81 11.85
CA LYS A 30 -16.46 -6.01 11.28
C LYS A 30 -16.88 -6.59 9.93
N PRO A 31 -18.17 -6.84 9.69
CA PRO A 31 -18.65 -7.47 8.45
C PRO A 31 -18.54 -6.53 7.23
N ASN A 32 -18.55 -5.23 7.44
CA ASN A 32 -18.52 -4.19 6.40
C ASN A 32 -17.43 -3.14 6.65
N PRO A 33 -16.15 -3.53 6.75
CA PRO A 33 -15.08 -2.58 7.02
C PRO A 33 -14.89 -1.61 5.85
N VAL A 34 -14.51 -0.37 6.18
CA VAL A 34 -14.00 0.61 5.21
C VAL A 34 -12.52 0.35 5.01
N ILE A 35 -12.15 -0.04 3.79
CA ILE A 35 -10.78 -0.40 3.42
C ILE A 35 -10.32 0.51 2.29
N LEU A 36 -9.14 1.11 2.47
CA LEU A 36 -8.43 1.81 1.41
C LEU A 36 -7.27 0.94 0.94
N ASP A 37 -7.19 0.68 -0.37
CA ASP A 37 -6.13 -0.06 -1.04
C ASP A 37 -5.34 0.96 -1.89
N ILE A 38 -4.23 1.47 -1.33
CA ILE A 38 -3.42 2.56 -1.90
C ILE A 38 -2.19 1.96 -2.57
N GLY A 39 -2.13 2.01 -3.90
CA GLY A 39 -1.21 1.26 -4.74
C GLY A 39 -1.77 -0.13 -5.06
N CYS A 40 -3.04 -0.20 -5.46
CA CYS A 40 -3.74 -1.48 -5.63
C CYS A 40 -3.26 -2.31 -6.84
N ASN A 41 -2.38 -1.77 -7.66
CA ASN A 41 -1.79 -2.41 -8.84
C ASN A 41 -2.84 -3.18 -9.68
N ASP A 42 -2.65 -4.46 -9.92
CA ASP A 42 -3.55 -5.32 -10.72
C ASP A 42 -4.77 -5.85 -9.94
N GLY A 43 -4.95 -5.42 -8.68
CA GLY A 43 -6.08 -5.81 -7.83
C GLY A 43 -5.96 -7.17 -7.16
N THR A 44 -4.75 -7.74 -7.09
CA THR A 44 -4.53 -9.04 -6.43
C THR A 44 -4.94 -9.00 -4.96
N ASP A 45 -4.54 -7.96 -4.21
CA ASP A 45 -4.88 -7.81 -2.80
C ASP A 45 -6.33 -7.36 -2.60
N THR A 46 -6.82 -6.45 -3.47
CA THR A 46 -8.24 -6.09 -3.54
C THR A 46 -9.14 -7.33 -3.68
N GLN A 47 -8.79 -8.28 -4.56
CA GLN A 47 -9.55 -9.51 -4.75
C GLN A 47 -9.59 -10.36 -3.47
N LYS A 48 -8.48 -10.48 -2.76
CA LYS A 48 -8.43 -11.21 -1.48
C LYS A 48 -9.34 -10.58 -0.43
N PHE A 49 -9.39 -9.24 -0.33
CA PHE A 49 -10.34 -8.58 0.55
C PHE A 49 -11.80 -8.87 0.18
N LEU A 50 -12.13 -8.91 -1.12
CA LEU A 50 -13.48 -9.29 -1.57
C LEU A 50 -13.86 -10.74 -1.26
N GLU A 51 -12.88 -11.65 -1.24
CA GLU A 51 -13.07 -13.07 -0.93
C GLU A 51 -13.21 -13.31 0.59
N LEU A 52 -12.43 -12.58 1.39
CA LEU A 52 -12.36 -12.77 2.84
C LEU A 52 -13.38 -11.95 3.64
N CYS A 53 -13.81 -10.81 3.10
CA CYS A 53 -14.81 -9.96 3.74
C CYS A 53 -16.17 -10.10 3.06
N PRO A 54 -17.26 -10.31 3.83
CA PRO A 54 -18.60 -10.44 3.23
C PRO A 54 -19.07 -9.20 2.47
N GLN A 55 -18.90 -8.01 3.04
CA GLN A 55 -19.41 -6.74 2.49
C GLN A 55 -18.43 -5.57 2.73
N PRO A 56 -17.17 -5.64 2.26
CA PRO A 56 -16.24 -4.54 2.47
C PRO A 56 -16.62 -3.33 1.63
N GLN A 57 -16.36 -2.13 2.15
CA GLN A 57 -16.37 -0.90 1.37
C GLN A 57 -14.94 -0.64 0.91
N LEU A 58 -14.62 -1.05 -0.33
CA LEU A 58 -13.28 -0.98 -0.91
C LEU A 58 -13.13 0.24 -1.81
N TYR A 59 -12.12 1.04 -1.51
CA TYR A 59 -11.67 2.19 -2.28
C TYR A 59 -10.23 1.95 -2.70
N CYS A 60 -9.99 1.81 -3.99
CA CYS A 60 -8.72 1.39 -4.58
C CYS A 60 -8.11 2.55 -5.37
N PHE A 61 -6.81 2.78 -5.21
CA PHE A 61 -6.08 3.89 -5.86
C PHE A 61 -4.89 3.34 -6.62
N GLU A 62 -4.79 3.65 -7.90
CA GLU A 62 -3.71 3.22 -8.76
C GLU A 62 -3.47 4.25 -9.87
N PRO A 63 -2.26 4.79 -10.04
CA PRO A 63 -1.95 5.75 -11.09
C PRO A 63 -1.48 5.12 -12.42
N ASP A 64 -0.95 3.86 -12.43
CA ASP A 64 -0.42 3.23 -13.64
C ASP A 64 -1.55 2.69 -14.54
N PRO A 65 -1.76 3.24 -15.75
CA PRO A 65 -2.82 2.79 -16.64
C PRO A 65 -2.68 1.31 -17.06
N ARG A 66 -1.47 0.74 -17.03
CA ARG A 66 -1.22 -0.67 -17.34
C ARG A 66 -1.76 -1.57 -16.22
N ALA A 67 -1.45 -1.22 -14.97
CA ALA A 67 -1.96 -1.89 -13.78
C ALA A 67 -3.49 -1.77 -13.70
N ILE A 68 -4.06 -0.58 -13.93
CA ILE A 68 -5.50 -0.32 -13.99
C ILE A 68 -6.20 -1.23 -15.02
N ALA A 69 -5.62 -1.40 -16.21
CA ALA A 69 -6.19 -2.27 -17.23
C ALA A 69 -6.26 -3.73 -16.76
N ARG A 70 -5.22 -4.21 -16.07
CA ARG A 70 -5.19 -5.56 -15.48
C ARG A 70 -6.13 -5.69 -14.29
N PHE A 71 -6.20 -4.67 -13.42
CA PHE A 71 -7.17 -4.59 -12.32
C PHE A 71 -8.58 -4.81 -12.81
N LYS A 72 -9.01 -4.01 -13.81
CA LYS A 72 -10.35 -4.13 -14.40
C LYS A 72 -10.60 -5.51 -15.01
N LYS A 73 -9.61 -6.08 -15.68
CA LYS A 73 -9.69 -7.43 -16.26
C LYS A 73 -9.76 -8.51 -15.18
N LYS A 74 -8.95 -8.43 -14.14
CA LYS A 74 -8.88 -9.41 -13.03
C LYS A 74 -10.17 -9.43 -12.22
N LEU A 75 -10.68 -8.28 -11.82
CA LEU A 75 -11.90 -8.20 -11.04
C LEU A 75 -13.16 -8.58 -11.86
N GLY A 76 -13.18 -8.31 -13.17
CA GLY A 76 -14.28 -8.70 -14.03
C GLY A 76 -15.64 -8.27 -13.48
N SER A 77 -16.54 -9.23 -13.23
CA SER A 77 -17.86 -8.95 -12.65
C SER A 77 -17.83 -8.43 -11.21
N SER A 78 -16.74 -8.63 -10.48
CA SER A 78 -16.57 -8.11 -9.10
C SER A 78 -16.18 -6.63 -9.05
N LEU A 79 -15.89 -6.01 -10.21
CA LEU A 79 -15.53 -4.59 -10.31
C LEU A 79 -16.63 -3.66 -9.74
N ASN A 80 -17.90 -4.06 -9.83
CA ASN A 80 -19.02 -3.30 -9.27
C ASN A 80 -19.06 -3.27 -7.72
N ARG A 81 -18.23 -4.09 -7.06
CA ARG A 81 -18.11 -4.17 -5.60
C ARG A 81 -16.99 -3.27 -5.04
N VAL A 82 -16.21 -2.61 -5.89
CA VAL A 82 -15.11 -1.74 -5.52
C VAL A 82 -15.26 -0.37 -6.18
N LYS A 83 -14.61 0.64 -5.61
CA LYS A 83 -14.48 1.97 -6.22
C LYS A 83 -13.02 2.19 -6.57
N LEU A 84 -12.69 2.13 -7.87
CA LEU A 84 -11.34 2.36 -8.38
C LEU A 84 -11.17 3.83 -8.76
N PHE A 85 -10.10 4.44 -8.28
CA PHE A 85 -9.65 5.80 -8.58
C PHE A 85 -8.30 5.73 -9.28
N GLU A 86 -8.24 6.24 -10.51
CA GLU A 86 -7.06 6.21 -11.38
C GLU A 86 -6.14 7.39 -11.05
N ILE A 87 -5.71 7.47 -9.79
CA ILE A 87 -4.90 8.56 -9.23
C ILE A 87 -3.84 8.01 -8.27
N ALA A 88 -2.77 8.77 -8.09
CA ALA A 88 -1.87 8.59 -6.95
C ALA A 88 -2.43 9.26 -5.69
N ILE A 89 -2.11 8.73 -4.52
CA ILE A 89 -2.28 9.45 -3.25
C ILE A 89 -0.91 10.00 -2.84
N SER A 90 -0.86 11.30 -2.51
CA SER A 90 0.38 11.96 -2.11
C SER A 90 0.16 13.14 -1.14
N ASP A 91 1.18 13.98 -0.98
CA ASP A 91 1.16 15.18 -0.12
C ASP A 91 0.43 16.39 -0.74
N ARG A 92 0.00 16.29 -2.01
CA ARG A 92 -0.60 17.41 -2.76
C ARG A 92 -1.71 16.97 -3.70
N ASN A 93 -2.56 17.93 -4.07
CA ASN A 93 -3.53 17.78 -5.15
C ASN A 93 -2.95 18.30 -6.47
N GLY A 94 -3.36 17.70 -7.59
CA GLY A 94 -2.97 18.15 -8.94
C GLY A 94 -2.35 17.05 -9.78
N ARG A 95 -1.15 17.28 -10.29
CA ARG A 95 -0.42 16.30 -11.10
C ARG A 95 0.99 16.12 -10.57
N ILE A 96 1.51 14.90 -10.73
CA ILE A 96 2.86 14.51 -10.29
C ILE A 96 3.48 13.59 -11.33
N ASP A 97 4.81 13.54 -11.39
CA ASP A 97 5.53 12.56 -12.19
C ASP A 97 5.43 11.18 -11.52
N PHE A 98 5.04 10.19 -12.30
CA PHE A 98 5.07 8.77 -11.94
C PHE A 98 6.13 8.08 -12.79
N HIS A 99 7.00 7.29 -12.18
CA HIS A 99 8.06 6.52 -12.80
C HIS A 99 7.61 5.08 -13.02
N PRO A 100 7.08 4.74 -14.20
CA PRO A 100 6.62 3.38 -14.46
C PRO A 100 7.81 2.42 -14.47
N SER A 101 7.65 1.26 -13.84
CA SER A 101 8.66 0.20 -13.92
C SER A 101 8.39 -0.75 -15.08
N ASN A 102 9.44 -1.44 -15.49
CA ASN A 102 9.46 -2.46 -16.51
C ASN A 102 10.59 -3.45 -16.21
N ALA A 103 10.80 -4.46 -17.02
CA ALA A 103 11.94 -5.36 -16.93
C ALA A 103 12.33 -5.90 -18.30
N ASP A 104 13.55 -6.43 -18.40
CA ASP A 104 14.05 -7.06 -19.62
C ASP A 104 13.58 -8.53 -19.71
N GLY A 105 13.55 -9.07 -20.94
CA GLY A 105 13.29 -10.49 -21.20
C GLY A 105 11.84 -10.91 -20.91
N ASP A 106 11.69 -12.03 -20.23
CA ASP A 106 10.37 -12.65 -19.97
C ASP A 106 9.51 -11.84 -18.98
N ALA A 107 10.12 -10.95 -18.21
CA ALA A 107 9.46 -10.09 -17.24
C ALA A 107 9.15 -8.69 -17.80
N LYS A 108 9.12 -8.50 -19.11
CA LYS A 108 8.97 -7.21 -19.81
C LYS A 108 7.73 -6.37 -19.42
N ASP A 109 6.73 -7.01 -18.80
CA ASP A 109 5.52 -6.34 -18.34
C ASP A 109 5.54 -6.09 -16.82
N TRP A 110 6.74 -6.08 -16.20
CA TRP A 110 6.90 -5.83 -14.76
C TRP A 110 6.54 -4.40 -14.39
N ASP A 111 5.50 -4.22 -13.61
CA ASP A 111 5.03 -2.91 -13.15
C ASP A 111 4.84 -2.83 -11.62
N LEU A 112 5.43 -3.77 -10.89
CA LEU A 112 5.29 -3.86 -9.44
C LEU A 112 6.23 -2.90 -8.68
N SER A 113 7.09 -2.16 -9.39
CA SER A 113 8.04 -1.21 -8.79
C SER A 113 7.77 0.25 -9.22
N GLY A 114 6.63 0.53 -9.85
CA GLY A 114 6.27 1.88 -10.26
C GLY A 114 6.03 2.81 -9.07
N SER A 115 6.54 4.07 -9.12
CA SER A 115 6.45 5.01 -8.01
C SER A 115 6.35 6.46 -8.46
N ILE A 116 5.77 7.32 -7.61
CA ILE A 116 5.89 8.78 -7.74
C ILE A 116 7.24 9.30 -7.24
N ARG A 117 8.05 8.43 -6.61
CA ARG A 117 9.42 8.72 -6.17
C ARG A 117 10.42 8.18 -7.19
N ARG A 118 11.54 8.89 -7.33
CA ARG A 118 12.62 8.42 -8.22
C ARG A 118 13.29 7.18 -7.62
N PRO A 119 13.57 6.14 -8.44
CA PRO A 119 14.35 5.01 -7.99
C PRO A 119 15.77 5.46 -7.65
N LYS A 120 16.32 4.93 -6.55
CA LYS A 120 17.66 5.22 -6.05
C LYS A 120 18.44 3.91 -5.93
N ASN A 121 18.53 3.32 -4.75
CA ASN A 121 19.21 2.04 -4.56
C ASN A 121 18.43 0.87 -5.19
N HIS A 122 17.17 1.06 -5.55
CA HIS A 122 16.40 0.07 -6.32
C HIS A 122 17.12 -0.38 -7.61
N LEU A 123 17.81 0.56 -8.28
CA LEU A 123 18.55 0.30 -9.52
C LEU A 123 19.75 -0.65 -9.33
N THR A 124 20.22 -0.84 -8.10
CA THR A 124 21.33 -1.73 -7.76
C THR A 124 20.90 -3.00 -7.03
N GLU A 125 19.85 -2.91 -6.20
CA GLU A 125 19.32 -4.06 -5.46
C GLU A 125 18.48 -4.98 -6.37
N TYR A 126 17.81 -4.40 -7.37
CA TYR A 126 16.99 -5.09 -8.37
C TYR A 126 17.41 -4.66 -9.78
N ASP A 127 18.65 -4.96 -10.16
CA ASP A 127 19.32 -4.52 -11.39
C ASP A 127 18.66 -5.00 -12.69
N TRP A 128 17.75 -5.95 -12.60
CA TRP A 128 16.92 -6.44 -13.70
C TRP A 128 15.65 -5.61 -13.95
N VAL A 129 15.26 -4.71 -12.99
CA VAL A 129 14.14 -3.79 -13.16
C VAL A 129 14.61 -2.52 -13.88
N ARG A 130 13.79 -2.02 -14.78
CA ARG A 130 13.98 -0.77 -15.51
C ARG A 130 12.88 0.20 -15.16
N PHE A 131 13.19 1.48 -15.27
CA PHE A 131 12.21 2.54 -15.14
C PHE A 131 12.16 3.34 -16.43
N ASP A 132 10.95 3.49 -16.96
CA ASP A 132 10.71 4.26 -18.17
C ASP A 132 10.70 5.77 -17.89
N HIS A 133 10.56 6.58 -18.95
CA HIS A 133 10.39 8.01 -18.78
C HIS A 133 9.16 8.31 -17.92
N PRO A 134 9.25 9.28 -16.98
CA PRO A 134 8.13 9.64 -16.13
C PRO A 134 6.90 10.03 -16.95
N VAL A 135 5.75 9.64 -16.47
CA VAL A 135 4.45 10.05 -17.00
C VAL A 135 3.73 10.92 -15.97
N SER A 136 3.02 11.94 -16.43
CA SER A 136 2.26 12.79 -15.53
C SER A 136 0.94 12.12 -15.17
N VAL A 137 0.70 11.90 -13.86
CA VAL A 137 -0.54 11.31 -13.34
C VAL A 137 -1.27 12.30 -12.44
N GLU A 138 -2.57 12.12 -12.26
CA GLU A 138 -3.34 12.87 -11.26
C GLU A 138 -2.94 12.41 -9.86
N THR A 139 -2.91 13.35 -8.91
CA THR A 139 -2.64 13.07 -7.50
C THR A 139 -3.55 13.84 -6.57
N ARG A 140 -3.90 13.22 -5.44
CA ARG A 140 -4.74 13.79 -4.40
C ARG A 140 -4.13 13.55 -3.00
N ARG A 141 -4.37 14.50 -2.12
CA ARG A 141 -4.15 14.30 -0.68
C ARG A 141 -5.21 13.35 -0.14
N LEU A 142 -4.81 12.41 0.69
CA LEU A 142 -5.74 11.45 1.29
C LEU A 142 -6.82 12.15 2.12
N ASP A 143 -6.43 13.17 2.90
CA ASP A 143 -7.36 13.93 3.74
C ASP A 143 -8.45 14.66 2.94
N ASP A 144 -8.08 15.22 1.78
CA ASP A 144 -9.02 15.94 0.93
C ASP A 144 -9.97 14.96 0.24
N TRP A 145 -9.42 13.86 -0.26
CA TRP A 145 -10.21 12.81 -0.89
C TRP A 145 -11.23 12.19 0.09
N CYS A 146 -10.79 11.82 1.31
CA CYS A 146 -11.69 11.26 2.33
C CYS A 146 -12.80 12.25 2.74
N SER A 147 -12.46 13.55 2.82
CA SER A 147 -13.44 14.61 3.11
C SER A 147 -14.51 14.71 2.01
N GLU A 148 -14.10 14.70 0.74
CA GLU A 148 -15.02 14.73 -0.40
C GLU A 148 -15.87 13.46 -0.50
N ALA A 149 -15.27 12.30 -0.20
CA ALA A 149 -15.96 11.01 -0.13
C ALA A 149 -16.88 10.87 1.10
N LYS A 150 -16.84 11.84 2.03
CA LYS A 150 -17.60 11.85 3.29
C LYS A 150 -17.38 10.60 4.14
N LEU A 151 -16.12 10.17 4.23
CA LEU A 151 -15.73 9.05 5.10
C LEU A 151 -15.43 9.57 6.50
N ASP A 152 -16.22 9.11 7.48
CA ASP A 152 -16.05 9.49 8.89
C ASP A 152 -14.94 8.73 9.59
N GLY A 153 -14.49 7.59 9.03
CA GLY A 153 -13.41 6.77 9.56
C GLY A 153 -13.00 5.68 8.57
N VAL A 154 -11.79 5.16 8.74
CA VAL A 154 -11.22 4.08 7.96
C VAL A 154 -10.84 2.94 8.90
N ASP A 155 -11.33 1.73 8.61
CA ASP A 155 -11.00 0.57 9.44
C ASP A 155 -9.61 0.04 9.12
N PHE A 156 -9.22 0.09 7.83
CA PHE A 156 -7.94 -0.45 7.40
C PHE A 156 -7.42 0.26 6.14
N ILE A 157 -6.11 0.49 6.11
CA ILE A 157 -5.38 0.95 4.93
C ILE A 157 -4.33 -0.11 4.57
N TRP A 158 -4.40 -0.64 3.35
CA TRP A 158 -3.31 -1.33 2.68
C TRP A 158 -2.56 -0.27 1.88
N MET A 159 -1.28 -0.05 2.20
CA MET A 159 -0.46 1.00 1.57
C MET A 159 0.82 0.36 1.03
N ASP A 160 0.87 0.19 -0.28
CA ASP A 160 2.04 -0.27 -1.04
C ASP A 160 2.26 0.70 -2.19
N VAL A 161 3.04 1.74 -1.94
CA VAL A 161 3.24 2.87 -2.85
C VAL A 161 4.70 3.02 -3.30
N GLN A 162 5.47 1.97 -3.07
CA GLN A 162 6.83 1.84 -3.58
C GLN A 162 7.71 3.06 -3.22
N GLY A 163 7.86 3.31 -1.90
CA GLY A 163 8.71 4.35 -1.35
C GLY A 163 8.04 5.72 -1.18
N ALA A 164 6.77 5.87 -1.55
CA ALA A 164 6.02 7.12 -1.40
C ALA A 164 5.19 7.19 -0.09
N GLU A 165 5.45 6.34 0.89
CA GLU A 165 4.73 6.27 2.17
C GLU A 165 4.76 7.61 2.90
N ALA A 166 5.90 8.32 2.85
CA ALA A 166 6.05 9.67 3.43
C ALA A 166 5.03 10.67 2.85
N ASP A 167 4.79 10.61 1.53
CA ASP A 167 3.85 11.51 0.85
C ASP A 167 2.41 11.19 1.25
N VAL A 168 2.05 9.90 1.28
CA VAL A 168 0.71 9.47 1.72
C VAL A 168 0.46 9.89 3.17
N ILE A 169 1.44 9.70 4.06
CA ILE A 169 1.37 10.12 5.47
C ILE A 169 1.17 11.63 5.56
N ALA A 170 2.02 12.42 4.87
CA ALA A 170 1.93 13.88 4.89
C ALA A 170 0.60 14.41 4.34
N GLY A 171 0.04 13.75 3.32
CA GLY A 171 -1.27 14.09 2.74
C GLY A 171 -2.47 13.57 3.53
N GLY A 172 -2.27 12.67 4.50
CA GLY A 172 -3.32 11.90 5.17
C GLY A 172 -3.35 11.96 6.69
N MET A 173 -2.64 12.87 7.33
CA MET A 173 -2.48 12.91 8.79
C MET A 173 -3.78 12.84 9.58
N ARG A 174 -4.83 13.56 9.14
CA ARG A 174 -6.15 13.54 9.78
C ARG A 174 -6.85 12.19 9.60
N THR A 175 -6.84 11.66 8.39
CA THR A 175 -7.44 10.36 8.05
C THR A 175 -6.72 9.25 8.81
N LEU A 176 -5.38 9.24 8.80
CA LEU A 176 -4.57 8.25 9.48
C LEU A 176 -4.79 8.27 10.99
N SER A 177 -4.94 9.47 11.60
CA SER A 177 -5.23 9.57 13.04
C SER A 177 -6.56 8.91 13.46
N ASN A 178 -7.49 8.74 12.52
CA ASN A 178 -8.79 8.08 12.69
C ASN A 178 -8.85 6.69 12.02
N THR A 179 -7.72 6.15 11.58
CA THR A 179 -7.62 4.82 10.99
C THR A 179 -7.25 3.81 12.07
N ARG A 180 -7.88 2.62 12.06
CA ARG A 180 -7.63 1.58 13.08
C ARG A 180 -6.35 0.80 12.81
N PHE A 181 -6.13 0.39 11.57
CA PHE A 181 -4.96 -0.40 11.18
C PHE A 181 -4.39 0.09 9.86
N ILE A 182 -3.06 0.02 9.72
CA ILE A 182 -2.32 0.30 8.49
C ILE A 182 -1.37 -0.87 8.25
N TYR A 183 -1.40 -1.43 7.04
CA TYR A 183 -0.35 -2.31 6.54
C TYR A 183 0.47 -1.53 5.53
N THR A 184 1.80 -1.53 5.67
CA THR A 184 2.67 -0.77 4.77
C THR A 184 4.04 -1.40 4.64
N GLU A 185 4.71 -1.11 3.53
CA GLU A 185 6.10 -1.46 3.28
C GLU A 185 7.05 -0.42 3.88
N TYR A 186 8.27 -0.83 4.20
CA TYR A 186 9.39 0.02 4.59
C TYR A 186 10.70 -0.54 4.03
N SER A 187 11.73 0.29 3.90
CA SER A 187 13.08 -0.19 3.59
C SER A 187 14.14 0.64 4.32
N ASP A 188 15.12 -0.04 4.92
CA ASP A 188 16.27 0.62 5.52
C ASP A 188 17.36 0.99 4.49
N ARG A 189 17.16 0.65 3.21
CA ARG A 189 18.12 0.88 2.12
C ARG A 189 17.78 2.04 1.18
N GLU A 190 16.71 2.78 1.45
CA GLU A 190 16.24 3.89 0.60
C GLU A 190 16.24 3.49 -0.89
N LEU A 191 15.40 2.50 -1.24
CA LEU A 191 15.25 2.02 -2.62
C LEU A 191 14.78 3.15 -3.55
N TYR A 192 13.96 4.06 -3.04
CA TYR A 192 13.46 5.26 -3.69
C TYR A 192 13.87 6.50 -2.91
N GLU A 193 14.02 7.65 -3.59
CA GLU A 193 14.39 8.91 -2.95
C GLU A 193 13.41 9.30 -1.84
N GLY A 194 13.91 9.39 -0.60
CA GLY A 194 13.12 9.76 0.58
C GLY A 194 12.25 8.63 1.14
N GLN A 195 12.45 7.38 0.71
CA GLN A 195 11.77 6.22 1.30
C GLN A 195 12.08 6.11 2.79
N LEU A 196 11.06 5.75 3.57
CA LEU A 196 11.16 5.69 5.02
C LEU A 196 11.62 4.33 5.53
N SER A 197 12.46 4.34 6.57
CA SER A 197 12.68 3.18 7.43
C SER A 197 11.47 2.94 8.34
N LEU A 198 11.38 1.75 8.95
CA LEU A 198 10.31 1.45 9.91
C LEU A 198 10.28 2.47 11.05
N GLN A 199 11.45 2.85 11.60
CA GLN A 199 11.51 3.83 12.69
C GLN A 199 10.97 5.19 12.24
N ALA A 200 11.33 5.65 11.03
CA ALA A 200 10.83 6.92 10.50
C ALA A 200 9.30 6.91 10.28
N ILE A 201 8.72 5.79 9.85
CA ILE A 201 7.26 5.64 9.77
C ILE A 201 6.62 5.77 11.16
N LEU A 202 7.17 5.10 12.16
CA LEU A 202 6.65 5.14 13.55
C LEU A 202 6.78 6.55 14.15
N ASP A 203 7.86 7.27 13.87
CA ASP A 203 8.06 8.66 14.31
C ASP A 203 7.01 9.61 13.73
N LEU A 204 6.57 9.38 12.48
CA LEU A 204 5.50 10.14 11.84
C LEU A 204 4.09 9.73 12.32
N LEU A 205 3.93 8.52 12.83
CA LEU A 205 2.65 7.95 13.26
C LEU A 205 2.68 7.58 14.78
N PRO A 206 2.85 8.56 15.68
CA PRO A 206 3.11 8.31 17.10
C PRO A 206 1.94 7.67 17.87
N SER A 207 0.75 7.61 17.26
CA SER A 207 -0.40 6.89 17.83
C SER A 207 -0.45 5.42 17.40
N PHE A 208 0.48 4.98 16.55
CA PHE A 208 0.49 3.61 16.07
C PHE A 208 1.56 2.78 16.78
N GLU A 209 1.25 1.51 17.01
CA GLU A 209 2.15 0.49 17.52
C GLU A 209 2.25 -0.67 16.52
N VAL A 210 3.37 -1.37 16.52
CA VAL A 210 3.58 -2.55 15.66
C VAL A 210 2.71 -3.70 16.17
N ALA A 211 1.73 -4.11 15.37
CA ALA A 211 0.87 -5.27 15.65
C ALA A 211 1.46 -6.57 15.06
N ALA A 212 2.09 -6.49 13.87
CA ALA A 212 2.83 -7.58 13.27
C ALA A 212 3.94 -7.03 12.38
N HIS A 213 5.03 -7.80 12.24
CA HIS A 213 6.21 -7.41 11.49
C HIS A 213 6.66 -8.56 10.59
N TYR A 214 6.86 -8.29 9.31
CA TYR A 214 7.20 -9.24 8.25
C TYR A 214 8.52 -8.82 7.57
N PRO A 215 9.68 -8.99 8.21
CA PRO A 215 10.95 -8.53 7.68
C PRO A 215 11.40 -9.37 6.50
N ARG A 216 11.99 -8.72 5.50
CA ARG A 216 12.69 -9.31 4.35
C ARG A 216 14.14 -8.82 4.32
N ALA A 217 14.95 -9.29 3.37
CA ALA A 217 16.38 -8.99 3.34
C ALA A 217 16.71 -7.51 3.05
N VAL A 218 15.91 -6.83 2.23
CA VAL A 218 16.15 -5.46 1.75
C VAL A 218 15.07 -4.51 2.25
N GLU A 219 13.87 -5.00 2.34
CA GLU A 219 12.65 -4.29 2.71
C GLU A 219 11.83 -5.17 3.65
N GLY A 220 10.72 -4.68 4.15
CA GLY A 220 9.81 -5.47 4.96
C GLY A 220 8.43 -4.84 5.00
N ASP A 221 7.47 -5.60 5.49
CA ASP A 221 6.12 -5.13 5.71
C ASP A 221 5.81 -5.04 7.21
N VAL A 222 4.95 -4.12 7.57
CA VAL A 222 4.50 -3.93 8.94
C VAL A 222 3.01 -3.70 9.01
N LEU A 223 2.36 -4.38 9.94
CA LEU A 223 0.99 -4.08 10.35
C LEU A 223 1.03 -3.20 11.59
N LEU A 224 0.49 -2.01 11.47
CA LEU A 224 0.41 -1.01 12.53
C LEU A 224 -1.03 -0.95 13.06
N LYS A 225 -1.18 -0.83 14.37
CA LYS A 225 -2.45 -0.65 15.07
C LYS A 225 -2.47 0.70 15.75
N ASN A 226 -3.54 1.45 15.55
CA ASN A 226 -3.74 2.72 16.24
C ASN A 226 -4.18 2.45 17.69
N SER A 227 -3.45 2.99 18.65
CA SER A 227 -3.73 2.87 20.08
C SER A 227 -4.90 3.74 20.55
N ARG A 228 -5.40 4.63 19.70
CA ARG A 228 -6.48 5.60 19.99
C ARG A 228 -7.81 5.27 19.29
N ALA A 229 -7.83 4.30 18.38
CA ALA A 229 -9.00 3.95 17.57
C ALA A 229 -9.66 2.64 17.99
#